data_b840dac118cc8fed77f719a86ba612a8
#
_entry.id   b840dac118cc8fed77f719a86ba612a8
#
_cell.length_a   1.000
_cell.length_b   1.000
_cell.length_c   1.000
_cell.angle_alpha   90.00
_cell.angle_beta   90.00
_cell.angle_gamma   90.00
#
_symmetry.space_group_name_H-M   'P 1'
#
loop_
_entity.id
_entity.type
_entity.pdbx_description
1 polymer ?
#
loop_
_entity_poly.entity_id
_entity_poly.type
_entity_poly.pdbx_seq_one_letter_code
_entity_poly.pdbx_strand_id
1 'polypeptide(L)'
;CSIGGNSDSRFNFKLYTFNSSMPLTRLLAYTLPLCMIGTILSLVFDLDAGAWLARITLLLYLLVQWPRQARMAKGILLVVIAMAGVVICREAQPVPVLLQALDRLCFFATFVSSLGLLRVSAMRSRLVRDAGQTLIRQKPALRYPTLSLGTALFGIIINIGVLNLFGAMVMRSNTLKAAGGHDDIQQARERRMMLSILRGFALAPLVSPLGVTMAVILANMPSLTWASLAPVALPTAGLFFLLGWWLDWQLRPKQLAQRVPATQPPSLSPLVRFTLLALLITLSVFAVALAGNLRLPVAVLIACPLAAILWMAKQRRRLGGGTGLRRSLTLLARHSRLIFGSNRGEIAVLGGSACLGALITPLVDQHALHELLLATHLQGAAMAVAAMLLVVGLAQVGLNPIVSV
;
A
#
# COMPACT_ATOMS: atom_id res chain seq x y z
N CYS A 1 -25.60 -22.79 -39.08
CA CYS A 1 -24.16 -22.46 -39.19
C CYS A 1 -23.63 -22.04 -37.83
N SER A 2 -22.82 -22.92 -37.28
CA SER A 2 -22.11 -22.77 -36.01
C SER A 2 -21.01 -21.70 -36.10
N ILE A 3 -20.93 -20.77 -35.14
CA ILE A 3 -19.67 -20.12 -34.80
C ILE A 3 -19.59 -20.09 -33.29
N GLY A 4 -18.90 -21.06 -32.73
CA GLY A 4 -18.40 -21.05 -31.38
C GLY A 4 -17.24 -20.07 -31.28
N GLY A 5 -17.45 -18.95 -30.62
CA GLY A 5 -16.42 -17.96 -30.28
C GLY A 5 -15.99 -18.14 -28.83
N ASN A 6 -14.94 -18.91 -28.63
CA ASN A 6 -14.25 -19.08 -27.37
C ASN A 6 -13.48 -17.79 -27.03
N SER A 7 -14.09 -16.87 -26.28
CA SER A 7 -13.43 -15.64 -25.85
C SER A 7 -12.79 -15.83 -24.46
N ASP A 8 -11.75 -16.64 -24.44
CA ASP A 8 -10.75 -16.65 -23.36
C ASP A 8 -9.89 -15.38 -23.49
N SER A 9 -10.46 -14.22 -23.12
CA SER A 9 -9.68 -12.98 -23.01
C SER A 9 -8.81 -13.07 -21.75
N ARG A 10 -7.67 -13.73 -21.89
CA ARG A 10 -6.58 -13.72 -20.94
C ARG A 10 -6.25 -12.27 -20.62
N PHE A 11 -6.23 -11.97 -19.36
CA PHE A 11 -5.77 -10.71 -18.81
C PHE A 11 -4.31 -10.50 -19.25
N ASN A 12 -4.09 -9.90 -20.41
CA ASN A 12 -2.79 -9.43 -20.85
C ASN A 12 -2.48 -8.13 -20.09
N PHE A 13 -2.14 -8.28 -18.82
CA PHE A 13 -1.22 -7.35 -18.20
C PHE A 13 0.01 -7.38 -19.11
N LYS A 14 0.40 -6.25 -19.71
CA LYS A 14 1.73 -6.11 -20.29
C LYS A 14 2.74 -6.37 -19.18
N LEU A 15 2.97 -7.63 -18.90
CA LEU A 15 4.12 -8.10 -18.16
C LEU A 15 5.30 -7.63 -19.01
N TYR A 16 5.99 -6.61 -18.56
CA TYR A 16 7.34 -6.33 -19.05
C TYR A 16 8.06 -7.67 -19.03
N THR A 17 8.29 -8.23 -20.20
CA THR A 17 9.06 -9.45 -20.39
C THR A 17 10.47 -9.11 -19.95
N PHE A 18 10.78 -9.44 -18.71
CA PHE A 18 12.09 -9.26 -18.11
C PHE A 18 12.99 -10.28 -18.81
N ASN A 19 13.90 -9.78 -19.62
CA ASN A 19 14.88 -10.60 -20.31
C ASN A 19 15.71 -11.36 -19.26
N SER A 20 15.43 -12.67 -19.08
CA SER A 20 15.89 -13.50 -17.95
C SER A 20 17.35 -13.97 -18.06
N SER A 21 18.10 -13.43 -19.01
CA SER A 21 19.44 -13.92 -19.37
C SER A 21 20.61 -13.28 -18.59
N MET A 22 20.38 -12.23 -17.78
CA MET A 22 21.47 -11.64 -17.01
C MET A 22 21.60 -12.27 -15.62
N PRO A 23 22.80 -12.70 -15.16
CA PRO A 23 23.04 -13.23 -13.83
C PRO A 23 22.66 -12.24 -12.71
N LEU A 24 22.74 -10.94 -12.96
CA LEU A 24 22.31 -9.85 -12.07
C LEU A 24 20.82 -9.95 -11.68
N THR A 25 19.96 -10.41 -12.59
CA THR A 25 18.51 -10.52 -12.33
C THR A 25 18.18 -11.66 -11.40
N ARG A 26 19.03 -12.69 -11.35
CA ARG A 26 18.89 -13.78 -10.38
C ARG A 26 19.32 -13.34 -8.98
N LEU A 27 20.37 -12.54 -8.87
CA LEU A 27 20.84 -11.96 -7.61
C LEU A 27 19.74 -11.11 -6.94
N LEU A 28 19.08 -10.23 -7.72
CA LEU A 28 17.97 -9.41 -7.25
C LEU A 28 16.79 -10.18 -6.68
N ALA A 29 16.60 -11.42 -7.13
CA ALA A 29 15.50 -12.24 -6.62
C ALA A 29 15.67 -12.65 -5.16
N TYR A 30 16.89 -12.62 -4.65
CA TYR A 30 17.22 -13.06 -3.30
C TYR A 30 17.54 -11.90 -2.35
N THR A 31 17.97 -10.74 -2.85
CA THR A 31 18.40 -9.62 -2.01
C THR A 31 17.28 -9.11 -1.10
N LEU A 32 16.08 -8.83 -1.61
CA LEU A 32 14.96 -8.39 -0.77
C LEU A 32 14.43 -9.47 0.19
N PRO A 33 14.24 -10.74 -0.22
CA PRO A 33 13.92 -11.81 0.74
C PRO A 33 14.95 -11.95 1.85
N LEU A 34 16.25 -11.83 1.54
CA LEU A 34 17.31 -11.87 2.55
C LEU A 34 17.26 -10.65 3.46
N CYS A 35 17.01 -9.45 2.91
CA CYS A 35 16.76 -8.26 3.70
C CYS A 35 15.57 -8.45 4.65
N MET A 36 14.45 -9.01 4.16
CA MET A 36 13.27 -9.28 4.98
C MET A 36 13.59 -10.23 6.13
N ILE A 37 14.29 -11.33 5.85
CA ILE A 37 14.70 -12.31 6.85
C ILE A 37 15.63 -11.65 7.87
N GLY A 38 16.66 -10.94 7.41
CA GLY A 38 17.60 -10.24 8.27
C GLY A 38 16.94 -9.21 9.18
N THR A 39 16.02 -8.40 8.63
CA THR A 39 15.25 -7.41 9.40
C THR A 39 14.38 -8.08 10.47
N ILE A 40 13.70 -9.18 10.14
CA ILE A 40 12.87 -9.91 11.10
C ILE A 40 13.74 -10.53 12.19
N LEU A 41 14.87 -11.14 11.84
CA LEU A 41 15.81 -11.73 12.82
C LEU A 41 16.37 -10.65 13.78
N SER A 42 16.70 -9.47 13.27
CA SER A 42 17.18 -8.36 14.09
C SER A 42 16.09 -7.83 15.02
N LEU A 43 14.85 -7.61 14.51
CA LEU A 43 13.78 -6.97 15.29
C LEU A 43 13.08 -7.91 16.29
N VAL A 44 13.12 -9.21 16.07
CA VAL A 44 12.41 -10.20 16.92
C VAL A 44 13.36 -10.91 17.89
N PHE A 45 14.60 -11.15 17.46
CA PHE A 45 15.56 -11.92 18.22
C PHE A 45 16.80 -11.11 18.63
N ASP A 46 16.81 -9.79 18.37
CA ASP A 46 17.94 -8.88 18.64
C ASP A 46 19.30 -9.38 18.11
N LEU A 47 19.27 -10.05 16.93
CA LEU A 47 20.47 -10.63 16.32
C LEU A 47 21.19 -9.57 15.48
N ASP A 48 22.39 -9.16 15.89
CA ASP A 48 23.25 -8.22 15.14
C ASP A 48 23.59 -8.76 13.73
N ALA A 49 23.83 -10.05 13.60
CA ALA A 49 24.06 -10.69 12.30
C ALA A 49 22.88 -10.50 11.35
N GLY A 50 21.64 -10.50 11.87
CA GLY A 50 20.43 -10.22 11.11
C GLY A 50 20.41 -8.78 10.60
N ALA A 51 20.77 -7.82 11.46
CA ALA A 51 20.84 -6.40 11.08
C ALA A 51 21.86 -6.16 9.96
N TRP A 52 23.07 -6.75 10.08
CA TRP A 52 24.10 -6.65 9.05
C TRP A 52 23.67 -7.31 7.73
N LEU A 53 23.03 -8.48 7.79
CA LEU A 53 22.45 -9.13 6.61
C LEU A 53 21.44 -8.23 5.90
N ALA A 54 20.53 -7.60 6.66
CA ALA A 54 19.52 -6.70 6.11
C ALA A 54 20.14 -5.48 5.45
N ARG A 55 21.07 -4.80 6.12
CA ARG A 55 21.77 -3.60 5.61
C ARG A 55 22.52 -3.88 4.31
N ILE A 56 23.35 -4.94 4.30
CA ILE A 56 24.16 -5.30 3.13
C ILE A 56 23.27 -5.67 1.94
N THR A 57 22.27 -6.53 2.15
CA THR A 57 21.40 -7.00 1.07
C THR A 57 20.51 -5.89 0.52
N LEU A 58 20.06 -4.93 1.37
CA LEU A 58 19.31 -3.78 0.92
C LEU A 58 20.15 -2.79 0.12
N LEU A 59 21.37 -2.47 0.59
CA LEU A 59 22.28 -1.61 -0.16
C LEU A 59 22.61 -2.21 -1.53
N LEU A 60 22.86 -3.51 -1.58
CA LEU A 60 23.09 -4.22 -2.84
C LEU A 60 21.85 -4.14 -3.75
N TYR A 61 20.65 -4.31 -3.19
CA TYR A 61 19.41 -4.15 -3.94
C TYR A 61 19.26 -2.74 -4.54
N LEU A 62 19.50 -1.69 -3.76
CA LEU A 62 19.39 -0.30 -4.20
C LEU A 62 20.42 0.02 -5.29
N LEU A 63 21.67 -0.44 -5.14
CA LEU A 63 22.72 -0.27 -6.13
C LEU A 63 22.36 -0.92 -7.47
N VAL A 64 21.92 -2.16 -7.46
CA VAL A 64 21.55 -2.88 -8.68
C VAL A 64 20.29 -2.30 -9.33
N GLN A 65 19.35 -1.77 -8.54
CA GLN A 65 18.14 -1.14 -9.06
C GLN A 65 18.32 0.34 -9.42
N TRP A 66 19.45 0.95 -9.10
CA TRP A 66 19.72 2.36 -9.35
C TRP A 66 19.40 2.85 -10.77
N PRO A 67 19.85 2.14 -11.85
CA PRO A 67 19.57 2.59 -13.22
C PRO A 67 18.06 2.66 -13.54
N ARG A 68 17.26 1.80 -12.89
CA ARG A 68 15.82 1.61 -13.13
C ARG A 68 14.94 2.43 -12.20
N GLN A 69 15.49 3.18 -11.25
CA GLN A 69 14.75 4.05 -10.35
C GLN A 69 14.17 5.26 -11.08
N ALA A 70 12.98 5.68 -10.70
CA ALA A 70 12.38 6.93 -11.16
C ALA A 70 13.24 8.14 -10.72
N ARG A 71 13.21 9.23 -11.48
CA ARG A 71 14.01 10.44 -11.19
C ARG A 71 13.81 10.94 -9.77
N MET A 72 12.57 10.95 -9.30
CA MET A 72 12.22 11.36 -7.94
C MET A 72 12.82 10.44 -6.87
N ALA A 73 12.72 9.13 -7.03
CA ALA A 73 13.31 8.17 -6.10
C ALA A 73 14.84 8.31 -6.04
N LYS A 74 15.50 8.57 -7.19
CA LYS A 74 16.92 8.89 -7.24
C LYS A 74 17.23 10.18 -6.47
N GLY A 75 16.39 11.22 -6.64
CA GLY A 75 16.55 12.49 -5.92
C GLY A 75 16.54 12.29 -4.41
N ILE A 76 15.57 11.54 -3.88
CA ILE A 76 15.49 11.24 -2.44
C ILE A 76 16.73 10.49 -1.96
N LEU A 77 17.15 9.44 -2.69
CA LEU A 77 18.36 8.68 -2.32
C LEU A 77 19.63 9.51 -2.37
N LEU A 78 19.75 10.45 -3.33
CA LEU A 78 20.88 11.39 -3.38
C LEU A 78 20.87 12.35 -2.20
N VAL A 79 19.71 12.85 -1.80
CA VAL A 79 19.58 13.67 -0.59
C VAL A 79 19.95 12.87 0.66
N VAL A 80 19.56 11.60 0.76
CA VAL A 80 19.99 10.70 1.85
C VAL A 80 21.50 10.56 1.89
N ILE A 81 22.15 10.35 0.74
CA ILE A 81 23.62 10.23 0.65
C ILE A 81 24.30 11.54 1.05
N ALA A 82 23.79 12.69 0.59
CA ALA A 82 24.32 13.99 0.96
C ALA A 82 24.19 14.25 2.47
N MET A 83 23.01 13.95 3.06
CA MET A 83 22.78 14.08 4.50
C MET A 83 23.66 13.13 5.31
N ALA A 84 23.90 11.91 4.85
CA ALA A 84 24.84 10.99 5.49
C ALA A 84 26.26 11.59 5.51
N GLY A 85 26.68 12.26 4.44
CA GLY A 85 27.94 13.03 4.39
C GLY A 85 27.98 14.16 5.41
N VAL A 86 26.89 14.92 5.58
CA VAL A 86 26.79 15.98 6.59
C VAL A 86 26.89 15.41 8.00
N VAL A 87 26.21 14.27 8.31
CA VAL A 87 26.29 13.59 9.59
C VAL A 87 27.73 13.15 9.89
N ILE A 88 28.44 12.58 8.91
CA ILE A 88 29.87 12.18 9.08
C ILE A 88 30.75 13.38 9.44
N CYS A 89 30.47 14.56 8.88
CA CYS A 89 31.26 15.77 9.13
C CYS A 89 30.88 16.51 10.42
N ARG A 90 29.64 16.40 10.89
CA ARG A 90 29.10 17.21 12.00
C ARG A 90 28.97 16.47 13.31
N GLU A 91 28.70 15.16 13.27
CA GLU A 91 28.43 14.35 14.44
C GLU A 91 29.73 13.79 15.05
N ALA A 92 29.83 13.83 16.38
CA ALA A 92 30.97 13.24 17.09
C ALA A 92 31.00 11.70 16.98
N GLN A 93 29.83 11.08 16.86
CA GLN A 93 29.65 9.64 16.71
C GLN A 93 28.73 9.33 15.52
N PRO A 94 29.21 9.45 14.28
CA PRO A 94 28.37 9.28 13.10
C PRO A 94 27.88 7.85 12.87
N VAL A 95 28.67 6.84 13.28
CA VAL A 95 28.38 5.43 12.99
C VAL A 95 27.04 4.96 13.56
N PRO A 96 26.71 5.16 14.84
CA PRO A 96 25.40 4.79 15.39
C PRO A 96 24.23 5.43 14.64
N VAL A 97 24.34 6.72 14.29
CA VAL A 97 23.31 7.46 13.55
C VAL A 97 23.10 6.87 12.16
N LEU A 98 24.17 6.59 11.43
CA LEU A 98 24.11 5.97 10.11
C LEU A 98 23.50 4.57 10.15
N LEU A 99 23.88 3.76 11.14
CA LEU A 99 23.31 2.42 11.31
C LEU A 99 21.81 2.48 11.63
N GLN A 100 21.40 3.37 12.52
CA GLN A 100 19.99 3.59 12.85
C GLN A 100 19.18 4.04 11.61
N ALA A 101 19.75 4.94 10.81
CA ALA A 101 19.12 5.40 9.57
C ALA A 101 18.95 4.26 8.54
N LEU A 102 19.97 3.39 8.41
CA LEU A 102 19.89 2.19 7.57
C LEU A 102 18.86 1.19 8.10
N ASP A 103 18.74 1.02 9.41
CA ASP A 103 17.74 0.14 10.01
C ASP A 103 16.32 0.62 9.73
N ARG A 104 16.07 1.94 9.78
CA ARG A 104 14.81 2.53 9.35
C ARG A 104 14.50 2.23 7.89
N LEU A 105 15.50 2.34 7.03
CA LEU A 105 15.36 2.03 5.61
C LEU A 105 15.08 0.53 5.40
N CYS A 106 15.78 -0.38 6.08
CA CYS A 106 15.54 -1.83 6.06
C CYS A 106 14.14 -2.18 6.54
N PHE A 107 13.68 -1.55 7.61
CA PHE A 107 12.34 -1.73 8.15
C PHE A 107 11.26 -1.41 7.10
N PHE A 108 11.30 -0.22 6.49
CA PHE A 108 10.30 0.17 5.49
C PHE A 108 10.42 -0.63 4.20
N ALA A 109 11.63 -1.01 3.77
CA ALA A 109 11.82 -1.89 2.63
C ALA A 109 11.17 -3.26 2.86
N THR A 110 11.34 -3.83 4.06
CA THR A 110 10.72 -5.10 4.48
C THR A 110 9.21 -4.95 4.59
N PHE A 111 8.72 -3.85 5.16
CA PHE A 111 7.30 -3.56 5.32
C PHE A 111 6.57 -3.49 3.97
N VAL A 112 7.08 -2.68 3.04
CA VAL A 112 6.53 -2.54 1.68
C VAL A 112 6.57 -3.88 0.94
N SER A 113 7.65 -4.65 1.11
CA SER A 113 7.80 -5.98 0.50
C SER A 113 6.80 -6.98 1.05
N SER A 114 6.55 -6.97 2.36
CA SER A 114 5.56 -7.84 3.04
C SER A 114 4.14 -7.56 2.54
N LEU A 115 3.75 -6.29 2.47
CA LEU A 115 2.47 -5.89 1.88
C LEU A 115 2.39 -6.21 0.38
N GLY A 116 3.51 -6.07 -0.35
CA GLY A 116 3.62 -6.42 -1.75
C GLY A 116 3.33 -7.90 -2.02
N LEU A 117 3.80 -8.81 -1.17
CA LEU A 117 3.50 -10.25 -1.26
C LEU A 117 2.00 -10.52 -1.07
N LEU A 118 1.37 -9.85 -0.10
CA LEU A 118 -0.06 -9.97 0.14
C LEU A 118 -0.88 -9.43 -1.06
N ARG A 119 -0.48 -8.28 -1.60
CA ARG A 119 -1.09 -7.67 -2.80
C ARG A 119 -1.10 -8.63 -3.99
N VAL A 120 0.00 -9.35 -4.24
CA VAL A 120 0.06 -10.30 -5.36
C VAL A 120 -0.86 -11.49 -5.16
N SER A 121 -0.95 -12.02 -3.94
CA SER A 121 -1.88 -13.09 -3.61
C SER A 121 -3.33 -12.66 -3.86
N ALA A 122 -3.66 -11.41 -3.51
CA ALA A 122 -4.95 -10.79 -3.73
C ALA A 122 -5.29 -10.59 -5.23
N MET A 123 -4.38 -9.98 -5.99
CA MET A 123 -4.59 -9.69 -7.42
C MET A 123 -4.83 -10.93 -8.28
N ARG A 124 -4.35 -12.10 -7.85
CA ARG A 124 -4.56 -13.40 -8.52
C ARG A 124 -5.83 -14.10 -8.09
N SER A 125 -6.46 -13.65 -7.03
CA SER A 125 -7.62 -14.32 -6.47
C SER A 125 -8.87 -14.09 -7.31
N ARG A 126 -9.59 -15.18 -7.63
CA ARG A 126 -10.94 -15.09 -8.21
C ARG A 126 -11.89 -14.38 -7.26
N LEU A 127 -11.76 -14.65 -5.94
CA LEU A 127 -12.57 -14.00 -4.91
C LEU A 127 -12.47 -12.48 -4.96
N VAL A 128 -11.25 -11.93 -5.13
CA VAL A 128 -11.01 -10.49 -5.24
C VAL A 128 -11.69 -9.91 -6.48
N ARG A 129 -11.59 -10.61 -7.61
CA ARG A 129 -12.25 -10.18 -8.86
C ARG A 129 -13.77 -10.21 -8.75
N ASP A 130 -14.32 -11.29 -8.21
CA ASP A 130 -15.77 -11.47 -8.08
C ASP A 130 -16.35 -10.45 -7.08
N ALA A 131 -15.67 -10.23 -5.94
CA ALA A 131 -16.05 -9.21 -4.96
C ALA A 131 -15.96 -7.79 -5.55
N GLY A 132 -14.90 -7.49 -6.33
CA GLY A 132 -14.77 -6.21 -7.03
C GLY A 132 -15.87 -5.99 -8.07
N GLN A 133 -16.23 -7.01 -8.85
CA GLN A 133 -17.36 -6.93 -9.79
C GLN A 133 -18.69 -6.71 -9.07
N THR A 134 -18.89 -7.33 -7.90
CA THR A 134 -20.07 -7.11 -7.06
C THR A 134 -20.20 -5.64 -6.67
N LEU A 135 -19.10 -4.97 -6.29
CA LEU A 135 -19.11 -3.54 -5.92
C LEU A 135 -19.45 -2.63 -7.10
N ILE A 136 -18.92 -2.92 -8.29
CA ILE A 136 -19.13 -2.09 -9.48
C ILE A 136 -20.56 -2.20 -10.03
N ARG A 137 -21.18 -3.39 -9.93
CA ARG A 137 -22.52 -3.68 -10.47
C ARG A 137 -23.67 -3.23 -9.57
N GLN A 138 -23.41 -2.49 -8.49
CA GLN A 138 -24.44 -2.03 -7.57
C GLN A 138 -25.39 -1.00 -8.20
N LYS A 139 -26.61 -0.94 -7.64
CA LYS A 139 -27.63 0.05 -8.03
C LYS A 139 -27.07 1.47 -7.93
N PRO A 140 -27.49 2.42 -8.78
CA PRO A 140 -26.99 3.80 -8.79
C PRO A 140 -27.06 4.51 -7.43
N ALA A 141 -28.09 4.22 -6.62
CA ALA A 141 -28.27 4.80 -5.28
C ALA A 141 -27.23 4.29 -4.26
N LEU A 142 -26.85 3.02 -4.34
CA LEU A 142 -25.90 2.37 -3.42
C LEU A 142 -24.46 2.39 -3.94
N ARG A 143 -24.23 2.92 -5.14
CA ARG A 143 -22.92 2.85 -5.82
C ARG A 143 -21.83 3.58 -5.05
N TYR A 144 -22.11 4.80 -4.56
CA TYR A 144 -21.13 5.53 -3.77
C TYR A 144 -20.76 4.80 -2.48
N PRO A 145 -21.71 4.48 -1.56
CA PRO A 145 -21.34 3.84 -0.30
C PRO A 145 -20.66 2.49 -0.50
N THR A 146 -21.12 1.67 -1.45
CA THR A 146 -20.53 0.35 -1.69
C THR A 146 -19.14 0.42 -2.31
N LEU A 147 -18.92 1.32 -3.29
CA LEU A 147 -17.59 1.50 -3.90
C LEU A 147 -16.61 2.14 -2.91
N SER A 148 -17.02 3.17 -2.18
CA SER A 148 -16.16 3.83 -1.20
C SER A 148 -15.75 2.89 -0.07
N LEU A 149 -16.71 2.27 0.63
CA LEU A 149 -16.40 1.31 1.71
C LEU A 149 -15.67 0.07 1.19
N GLY A 150 -16.10 -0.43 0.03
CA GLY A 150 -15.43 -1.54 -0.63
C GLY A 150 -13.98 -1.20 -0.98
N THR A 151 -13.71 -0.02 -1.54
CA THR A 151 -12.34 0.40 -1.86
C THR A 151 -11.49 0.59 -0.62
N ALA A 152 -12.04 1.15 0.47
CA ALA A 152 -11.36 1.23 1.75
C ALA A 152 -10.98 -0.18 2.26
N LEU A 153 -11.92 -1.12 2.24
CA LEU A 153 -11.69 -2.51 2.65
C LEU A 153 -10.62 -3.22 1.78
N PHE A 154 -10.69 -3.06 0.46
CA PHE A 154 -9.68 -3.62 -0.45
C PHE A 154 -8.33 -2.93 -0.28
N GLY A 155 -8.33 -1.63 0.07
CA GLY A 155 -7.13 -0.85 0.36
C GLY A 155 -6.33 -1.40 1.53
N ILE A 156 -6.96 -2.04 2.51
CA ILE A 156 -6.29 -2.71 3.64
C ILE A 156 -5.29 -3.77 3.14
N ILE A 157 -5.67 -4.53 2.10
CA ILE A 157 -4.90 -5.67 1.59
C ILE A 157 -4.06 -5.29 0.37
N ILE A 158 -4.65 -4.54 -0.58
CA ILE A 158 -4.05 -4.30 -1.89
C ILE A 158 -3.30 -2.96 -1.92
N ASN A 159 -3.56 -2.09 -0.94
CA ASN A 159 -3.02 -0.73 -0.84
C ASN A 159 -3.29 0.05 -2.14
N ILE A 160 -2.35 0.85 -2.64
CA ILE A 160 -2.51 1.67 -3.85
C ILE A 160 -2.92 0.86 -5.10
N GLY A 161 -2.61 -0.43 -5.14
CA GLY A 161 -3.02 -1.34 -6.21
C GLY A 161 -4.54 -1.45 -6.40
N VAL A 162 -5.34 -1.06 -5.40
CA VAL A 162 -6.81 -1.05 -5.49
C VAL A 162 -7.30 -0.05 -6.54
N LEU A 163 -6.63 1.09 -6.69
CA LEU A 163 -6.98 2.11 -7.68
C LEU A 163 -6.84 1.56 -9.10
N ASN A 164 -5.73 0.89 -9.38
CA ASN A 164 -5.50 0.25 -10.68
C ASN A 164 -6.50 -0.88 -10.94
N LEU A 165 -6.80 -1.69 -9.91
CA LEU A 165 -7.75 -2.80 -10.03
C LEU A 165 -9.15 -2.30 -10.36
N PHE A 166 -9.70 -1.41 -9.54
CA PHE A 166 -11.04 -0.90 -9.73
C PHE A 166 -11.16 0.06 -10.92
N GLY A 167 -10.14 0.87 -11.18
CA GLY A 167 -10.07 1.71 -12.37
C GLY A 167 -10.21 0.87 -13.65
N ALA A 168 -9.40 -0.17 -13.79
CA ALA A 168 -9.50 -1.09 -14.93
C ALA A 168 -10.85 -1.83 -15.00
N MET A 169 -11.45 -2.19 -13.86
CA MET A 169 -12.77 -2.83 -13.84
C MET A 169 -13.87 -1.85 -14.26
N VAL A 170 -13.82 -0.59 -13.81
CA VAL A 170 -14.78 0.46 -14.20
C VAL A 170 -14.72 0.69 -15.70
N MET A 171 -13.51 0.93 -16.25
CA MET A 171 -13.31 1.15 -17.67
C MET A 171 -13.89 0.01 -18.53
N ARG A 172 -13.73 -1.25 -18.10
CA ARG A 172 -14.26 -2.42 -18.79
C ARG A 172 -15.78 -2.60 -18.67
N SER A 173 -16.35 -2.22 -17.53
CA SER A 173 -17.79 -2.38 -17.26
C SER A 173 -18.63 -1.23 -17.79
N ASN A 174 -18.03 -0.04 -17.93
CA ASN A 174 -18.69 1.19 -18.35
C ASN A 174 -18.56 1.40 -19.86
N THR A 175 -19.17 0.52 -20.63
CA THR A 175 -19.19 0.62 -22.12
C THR A 175 -20.36 1.50 -22.57
N LEU A 176 -20.27 2.05 -23.80
CA LEU A 176 -21.35 2.81 -24.44
C LEU A 176 -22.66 2.02 -24.48
N LYS A 177 -22.58 0.70 -24.77
CA LYS A 177 -23.73 -0.21 -24.73
C LYS A 177 -24.36 -0.29 -23.33
N ALA A 178 -23.53 -0.34 -22.27
CA ALA A 178 -24.01 -0.35 -20.89
C ALA A 178 -24.61 1.02 -20.46
N ALA A 179 -24.27 2.10 -21.15
CA ALA A 179 -24.83 3.43 -21.00
C ALA A 179 -26.06 3.69 -21.92
N GLY A 180 -26.57 2.66 -22.60
CA GLY A 180 -27.73 2.80 -23.49
C GLY A 180 -27.44 3.56 -24.78
N GLY A 181 -26.18 3.67 -25.21
CA GLY A 181 -25.75 4.42 -26.38
C GLY A 181 -25.47 5.91 -26.12
N HIS A 182 -25.57 6.36 -24.87
CA HIS A 182 -25.39 7.78 -24.48
C HIS A 182 -23.98 8.00 -23.89
N ASP A 183 -23.16 8.80 -24.56
CA ASP A 183 -21.77 9.10 -24.13
C ASP A 183 -21.72 9.97 -22.88
N ASP A 184 -22.62 10.94 -22.75
CA ASP A 184 -22.79 11.77 -21.56
C ASP A 184 -23.09 10.95 -20.29
N ILE A 185 -23.92 9.90 -20.43
CA ILE A 185 -24.21 8.94 -19.35
C ILE A 185 -22.98 8.13 -18.99
N GLN A 186 -22.24 7.66 -20.00
CA GLN A 186 -21.01 6.91 -19.81
C GLN A 186 -19.96 7.72 -19.02
N GLN A 187 -19.70 8.96 -19.44
CA GLN A 187 -18.73 9.85 -18.81
C GLN A 187 -19.14 10.23 -17.38
N ALA A 188 -20.40 10.62 -17.17
CA ALA A 188 -20.91 10.95 -15.84
C ALA A 188 -20.82 9.76 -14.87
N ARG A 189 -21.12 8.55 -15.34
CA ARG A 189 -21.01 7.29 -14.60
C ARG A 189 -19.55 7.00 -14.24
N GLU A 190 -18.63 7.11 -15.18
CA GLU A 190 -17.21 6.90 -14.99
C GLU A 190 -16.65 7.85 -13.93
N ARG A 191 -16.88 9.15 -14.10
CA ARG A 191 -16.42 10.18 -13.15
C ARG A 191 -16.91 9.89 -11.73
N ARG A 192 -18.19 9.56 -11.54
CA ARG A 192 -18.74 9.25 -10.21
C ARG A 192 -18.13 7.99 -9.60
N MET A 193 -17.95 6.95 -10.39
CA MET A 193 -17.34 5.70 -9.91
C MET A 193 -15.86 5.91 -9.54
N MET A 194 -15.10 6.63 -10.36
CA MET A 194 -13.70 6.96 -10.06
C MET A 194 -13.57 7.84 -8.81
N LEU A 195 -14.41 8.86 -8.66
CA LEU A 195 -14.44 9.68 -7.43
C LEU A 195 -14.79 8.86 -6.18
N SER A 196 -15.74 7.91 -6.29
CA SER A 196 -16.08 7.02 -5.18
C SER A 196 -14.92 6.11 -4.79
N ILE A 197 -14.17 5.60 -5.77
CA ILE A 197 -12.97 4.79 -5.57
C ILE A 197 -11.85 5.62 -4.92
N LEU A 198 -11.58 6.83 -5.42
CA LEU A 198 -10.55 7.71 -4.86
C LEU A 198 -10.87 8.11 -3.41
N ARG A 199 -12.12 8.50 -3.13
CA ARG A 199 -12.56 8.84 -1.77
C ARG A 199 -12.49 7.63 -0.85
N GLY A 200 -12.91 6.45 -1.31
CA GLY A 200 -12.79 5.22 -0.55
C GLY A 200 -11.33 4.85 -0.24
N PHE A 201 -10.44 5.01 -1.21
CA PHE A 201 -9.01 4.79 -0.99
C PHE A 201 -8.43 5.78 0.03
N ALA A 202 -8.86 7.04 0.00
CA ALA A 202 -8.45 8.06 0.98
C ALA A 202 -8.88 7.73 2.43
N LEU A 203 -9.91 6.91 2.62
CA LEU A 203 -10.31 6.41 3.96
C LEU A 203 -9.41 5.27 4.45
N ALA A 204 -8.78 4.51 3.56
CA ALA A 204 -7.99 3.33 3.93
C ALA A 204 -6.88 3.63 4.96
N PRO A 205 -6.10 4.73 4.88
CA PRO A 205 -5.10 5.10 5.89
C PRO A 205 -5.67 5.30 7.30
N LEU A 206 -6.90 5.79 7.41
CA LEU A 206 -7.57 6.04 8.70
C LEU A 206 -8.15 4.75 9.31
N VAL A 207 -8.60 3.83 8.46
CA VAL A 207 -9.28 2.60 8.88
C VAL A 207 -8.34 1.42 9.04
N SER A 208 -7.22 1.40 8.27
CA SER A 208 -6.34 0.24 8.20
C SER A 208 -5.24 0.25 9.25
N PRO A 209 -5.22 -0.69 10.19
CA PRO A 209 -4.08 -0.89 11.09
C PRO A 209 -2.83 -1.43 10.39
N LEU A 210 -2.99 -2.00 9.18
CA LEU A 210 -1.91 -2.62 8.40
C LEU A 210 -1.30 -1.65 7.37
N GLY A 211 -1.84 -0.43 7.26
CA GLY A 211 -1.44 0.53 6.24
C GLY A 211 -0.04 1.11 6.47
N VAL A 212 0.60 1.53 5.38
CA VAL A 212 1.91 2.21 5.43
C VAL A 212 1.85 3.45 6.33
N THR A 213 0.76 4.23 6.25
CA THR A 213 0.56 5.44 7.08
C THR A 213 0.62 5.10 8.57
N MET A 214 -0.07 4.03 8.99
CA MET A 214 -0.04 3.58 10.37
C MET A 214 1.36 3.12 10.80
N ALA A 215 2.06 2.40 9.93
CA ALA A 215 3.43 1.98 10.19
C ALA A 215 4.37 3.18 10.38
N VAL A 216 4.23 4.24 9.57
CA VAL A 216 5.01 5.48 9.70
C VAL A 216 4.71 6.18 11.03
N ILE A 217 3.43 6.33 11.39
CA ILE A 217 3.04 6.98 12.65
C ILE A 217 3.60 6.22 13.85
N LEU A 218 3.35 4.90 13.92
CA LEU A 218 3.79 4.09 15.06
C LEU A 218 5.31 3.88 15.12
N ALA A 219 6.03 4.01 14.01
CA ALA A 219 7.49 3.96 13.98
C ALA A 219 8.12 5.25 14.52
N ASN A 220 7.50 6.41 14.27
CA ASN A 220 8.02 7.71 14.68
C ASN A 220 7.46 8.20 16.03
N MET A 221 6.31 7.69 16.45
CA MET A 221 5.67 8.02 17.74
C MET A 221 5.52 6.74 18.59
N PRO A 222 6.57 6.34 19.33
CA PRO A 222 6.58 5.08 20.09
C PRO A 222 5.54 4.99 21.21
N SER A 223 5.06 6.13 21.72
CA SER A 223 4.02 6.22 22.74
C SER A 223 2.62 5.92 22.21
N LEU A 224 2.40 5.98 20.90
CA LEU A 224 1.11 5.74 20.30
C LEU A 224 0.91 4.26 19.96
N THR A 225 -0.34 3.82 20.10
CA THR A 225 -0.80 2.49 19.69
C THR A 225 -1.99 2.62 18.74
N TRP A 226 -2.31 1.56 18.00
CA TRP A 226 -3.55 1.55 17.22
C TRP A 226 -4.77 1.82 18.07
N ALA A 227 -4.83 1.23 19.29
CA ALA A 227 -5.95 1.40 20.20
C ALA A 227 -6.16 2.85 20.65
N SER A 228 -5.07 3.63 20.81
CA SER A 228 -5.15 5.06 21.16
C SER A 228 -5.55 5.94 19.98
N LEU A 229 -5.23 5.53 18.74
CA LEU A 229 -5.55 6.29 17.52
C LEU A 229 -6.94 5.98 16.97
N ALA A 230 -7.42 4.74 17.10
CA ALA A 230 -8.69 4.29 16.55
C ALA A 230 -9.91 5.13 16.97
N PRO A 231 -10.06 5.56 18.25
CA PRO A 231 -11.17 6.40 18.68
C PRO A 231 -11.27 7.75 17.95
N VAL A 232 -10.19 8.27 17.42
CA VAL A 232 -10.16 9.50 16.63
C VAL A 232 -10.22 9.19 15.12
N ALA A 233 -9.43 8.24 14.66
CA ALA A 233 -9.30 7.91 13.24
C ALA A 233 -10.60 7.35 12.63
N LEU A 234 -11.30 6.45 13.35
CA LEU A 234 -12.52 5.82 12.84
C LEU A 234 -13.71 6.81 12.74
N PRO A 235 -14.01 7.66 13.75
CA PRO A 235 -15.03 8.71 13.58
C PRO A 235 -14.68 9.71 12.48
N THR A 236 -13.39 10.09 12.36
CA THR A 236 -12.92 10.98 11.28
C THR A 236 -13.14 10.34 9.91
N ALA A 237 -12.83 9.06 9.74
CA ALA A 237 -13.11 8.33 8.52
C ALA A 237 -14.61 8.27 8.23
N GLY A 238 -15.46 8.05 9.26
CA GLY A 238 -16.91 8.08 9.18
C GLY A 238 -17.43 9.45 8.71
N LEU A 239 -16.91 10.53 9.28
CA LEU A 239 -17.26 11.90 8.88
C LEU A 239 -16.92 12.16 7.40
N PHE A 240 -15.70 11.84 6.97
CA PHE A 240 -15.29 12.00 5.57
C PHE A 240 -16.11 11.12 4.61
N PHE A 241 -16.47 9.92 5.03
CA PHE A 241 -17.34 9.05 4.27
C PHE A 241 -18.73 9.67 4.10
N LEU A 242 -19.35 10.17 5.18
CA LEU A 242 -20.67 10.81 5.15
C LEU A 242 -20.67 12.10 4.33
N LEU A 243 -19.67 12.94 4.50
CA LEU A 243 -19.49 14.15 3.68
C LEU A 243 -19.37 13.80 2.19
N GLY A 244 -18.56 12.80 1.86
CA GLY A 244 -18.42 12.32 0.49
C GLY A 244 -19.70 11.74 -0.08
N TRP A 245 -20.50 11.06 0.72
CA TRP A 245 -21.80 10.51 0.33
C TRP A 245 -22.82 11.64 0.11
N TRP A 246 -22.86 12.61 1.01
CA TRP A 246 -23.71 13.80 0.86
C TRP A 246 -23.39 14.59 -0.41
N LEU A 247 -22.09 14.84 -0.69
CA LEU A 247 -21.65 15.48 -1.92
C LEU A 247 -22.03 14.66 -3.18
N ASP A 248 -21.87 13.33 -3.16
CA ASP A 248 -22.30 12.49 -4.29
C ASP A 248 -23.81 12.55 -4.49
N TRP A 249 -24.59 12.61 -3.40
CA TRP A 249 -26.04 12.71 -3.46
C TRP A 249 -26.48 14.06 -4.06
N GLN A 250 -25.84 15.16 -3.66
CA GLN A 250 -26.13 16.50 -4.20
C GLN A 250 -25.78 16.62 -5.70
N LEU A 251 -24.64 16.09 -6.08
CA LEU A 251 -24.12 16.15 -7.45
C LEU A 251 -24.73 15.07 -8.37
N ARG A 252 -25.73 14.33 -7.91
CA ARG A 252 -26.36 13.27 -8.70
C ARG A 252 -27.22 13.83 -9.83
N PRO A 253 -26.95 13.51 -11.10
CA PRO A 253 -27.76 13.97 -12.22
C PRO A 253 -29.12 13.25 -12.19
N LYS A 254 -30.17 13.95 -11.79
CA LYS A 254 -31.52 13.39 -11.58
C LYS A 254 -32.13 12.83 -12.88
N GLN A 255 -31.88 13.49 -14.02
CA GLN A 255 -32.43 13.12 -15.34
C GLN A 255 -31.81 11.83 -15.91
N LEU A 256 -30.57 11.52 -15.54
CA LEU A 256 -29.84 10.35 -16.07
C LEU A 256 -30.22 9.04 -15.36
N ALA A 257 -30.75 9.11 -14.15
CA ALA A 257 -31.13 7.91 -13.37
C ALA A 257 -32.34 7.16 -13.96
N GLN A 258 -33.21 7.84 -14.71
CA GLN A 258 -34.43 7.26 -15.27
C GLN A 258 -34.19 6.51 -16.59
N ARG A 259 -33.06 6.74 -17.27
CA ARG A 259 -32.78 6.18 -18.61
C ARG A 259 -31.99 4.87 -18.60
N VAL A 260 -31.57 4.38 -17.42
CA VAL A 260 -30.74 3.16 -17.34
C VAL A 260 -31.59 1.98 -16.90
N PRO A 261 -31.59 0.85 -17.63
CA PRO A 261 -32.32 -0.35 -17.23
C PRO A 261 -31.88 -0.85 -15.86
N ALA A 262 -32.86 -1.30 -15.05
CA ALA A 262 -32.60 -1.87 -13.75
C ALA A 262 -31.83 -3.18 -13.91
N THR A 263 -30.57 -3.20 -13.56
CA THR A 263 -29.74 -4.43 -13.49
C THR A 263 -30.09 -5.19 -12.23
N GLN A 264 -30.19 -6.52 -12.31
CA GLN A 264 -30.39 -7.37 -11.15
C GLN A 264 -29.25 -7.15 -10.12
N PRO A 265 -29.55 -7.04 -8.83
CA PRO A 265 -28.53 -6.85 -7.80
C PRO A 265 -27.58 -8.07 -7.80
N PRO A 266 -26.27 -7.86 -7.80
CA PRO A 266 -25.31 -8.96 -7.76
C PRO A 266 -25.36 -9.65 -6.40
N SER A 267 -24.99 -10.95 -6.37
CA SER A 267 -24.80 -11.67 -5.12
C SER A 267 -23.75 -11.00 -4.23
N LEU A 268 -24.06 -10.78 -2.96
CA LEU A 268 -23.12 -10.22 -1.97
C LEU A 268 -22.14 -11.26 -1.41
N SER A 269 -22.36 -12.56 -1.68
CA SER A 269 -21.54 -13.64 -1.15
C SER A 269 -20.02 -13.49 -1.40
N PRO A 270 -19.53 -13.06 -2.59
CA PRO A 270 -18.10 -12.84 -2.79
C PRO A 270 -17.55 -11.72 -1.91
N LEU A 271 -18.32 -10.66 -1.71
CA LEU A 271 -17.92 -9.52 -0.87
C LEU A 271 -17.80 -9.93 0.60
N VAL A 272 -18.78 -10.65 1.13
CA VAL A 272 -18.76 -11.17 2.51
C VAL A 272 -17.55 -12.09 2.73
N ARG A 273 -17.28 -13.01 1.79
CA ARG A 273 -16.10 -13.89 1.87
C ARG A 273 -14.78 -13.13 1.83
N PHE A 274 -14.72 -12.07 1.04
CA PHE A 274 -13.53 -11.21 0.99
C PHE A 274 -13.36 -10.42 2.29
N THR A 275 -14.45 -9.87 2.85
CA THR A 275 -14.44 -9.17 4.15
C THR A 275 -13.97 -10.09 5.27
N LEU A 276 -14.49 -11.32 5.34
CA LEU A 276 -14.04 -12.31 6.31
C LEU A 276 -12.55 -12.65 6.15
N LEU A 277 -12.06 -12.75 4.93
CA LEU A 277 -10.64 -12.99 4.66
C LEU A 277 -9.79 -11.78 5.10
N ALA A 278 -10.21 -10.55 4.80
CA ALA A 278 -9.53 -9.34 5.24
C ALA A 278 -9.48 -9.24 6.78
N LEU A 279 -10.60 -9.54 7.43
CA LEU A 279 -10.68 -9.59 8.88
C LEU A 279 -9.75 -10.67 9.46
N LEU A 280 -9.73 -11.87 8.88
CA LEU A 280 -8.84 -12.96 9.31
C LEU A 280 -7.36 -12.55 9.21
N ILE A 281 -6.96 -11.89 8.12
CA ILE A 281 -5.59 -11.40 7.95
C ILE A 281 -5.28 -10.33 9.01
N THR A 282 -6.17 -9.38 9.23
CA THR A 282 -6.01 -8.33 10.25
C THR A 282 -5.90 -8.94 11.65
N LEU A 283 -6.80 -9.87 12.00
CA LEU A 283 -6.74 -10.57 13.29
C LEU A 283 -5.47 -11.40 13.45
N SER A 284 -4.94 -12.02 12.38
CA SER A 284 -3.68 -12.76 12.44
C SER A 284 -2.49 -11.84 12.77
N VAL A 285 -2.50 -10.59 12.28
CA VAL A 285 -1.47 -9.60 12.64
C VAL A 285 -1.57 -9.23 14.11
N PHE A 286 -2.78 -8.96 14.63
CA PHE A 286 -2.97 -8.69 16.06
C PHE A 286 -2.58 -9.91 16.93
N ALA A 287 -2.91 -11.12 16.51
CA ALA A 287 -2.52 -12.34 17.21
C ALA A 287 -0.98 -12.50 17.27
N VAL A 288 -0.26 -12.23 16.18
CA VAL A 288 1.21 -12.24 16.16
C VAL A 288 1.78 -11.14 17.05
N ALA A 289 1.19 -9.95 17.04
CA ALA A 289 1.63 -8.83 17.87
C ALA A 289 1.49 -9.18 19.37
N LEU A 290 0.35 -9.73 19.76
CA LEU A 290 0.08 -10.11 21.15
C LEU A 290 0.95 -11.29 21.60
N ALA A 291 1.03 -12.36 20.79
CA ALA A 291 1.81 -13.55 21.13
C ALA A 291 3.31 -13.30 21.22
N GLY A 292 3.84 -12.41 20.39
CA GLY A 292 5.25 -12.03 20.38
C GLY A 292 5.60 -10.80 21.21
N ASN A 293 4.61 -10.19 21.87
CA ASN A 293 4.76 -8.86 22.50
C ASN A 293 5.43 -7.83 21.58
N LEU A 294 5.04 -7.87 20.28
CA LEU A 294 5.65 -7.07 19.23
C LEU A 294 4.79 -5.82 18.95
N ARG A 295 5.45 -4.76 18.52
CA ARG A 295 4.74 -3.60 17.95
C ARG A 295 3.98 -4.02 16.68
N LEU A 296 2.81 -3.44 16.47
CA LEU A 296 1.94 -3.80 15.34
C LEU A 296 2.65 -3.75 13.97
N PRO A 297 3.47 -2.72 13.64
CA PRO A 297 4.20 -2.71 12.37
C PRO A 297 5.20 -3.87 12.21
N VAL A 298 5.82 -4.34 13.29
CA VAL A 298 6.73 -5.50 13.27
C VAL A 298 5.94 -6.79 13.04
N ALA A 299 4.78 -6.94 13.68
CA ALA A 299 3.91 -8.09 13.46
C ALA A 299 3.44 -8.22 12.01
N VAL A 300 3.22 -7.08 11.31
CA VAL A 300 2.90 -7.06 9.86
C VAL A 300 4.01 -7.70 9.02
N LEU A 301 5.29 -7.48 9.38
CA LEU A 301 6.43 -8.07 8.64
C LEU A 301 6.39 -9.60 8.61
N ILE A 302 5.83 -10.21 9.64
CA ILE A 302 5.74 -11.67 9.81
C ILE A 302 4.39 -12.19 9.28
N ALA A 303 3.30 -11.62 9.76
CA ALA A 303 1.96 -12.12 9.49
C ALA A 303 1.55 -11.98 8.01
N CYS A 304 1.88 -10.85 7.36
CA CYS A 304 1.48 -10.62 5.97
C CYS A 304 2.14 -11.59 4.97
N PRO A 305 3.46 -11.87 5.01
CA PRO A 305 4.07 -12.89 4.16
C PRO A 305 3.49 -14.29 4.42
N LEU A 306 3.28 -14.68 5.69
CA LEU A 306 2.68 -15.96 6.04
C LEU A 306 1.25 -16.07 5.51
N ALA A 307 0.42 -15.04 5.71
CA ALA A 307 -0.94 -14.96 5.17
C ALA A 307 -0.94 -15.07 3.64
N ALA A 308 0.00 -14.40 2.96
CA ALA A 308 0.14 -14.46 1.51
C ALA A 308 0.46 -15.88 1.02
N ILE A 309 1.38 -16.58 1.68
CA ILE A 309 1.77 -17.96 1.37
C ILE A 309 0.58 -18.91 1.57
N LEU A 310 -0.08 -18.83 2.73
CA LEU A 310 -1.24 -19.65 3.06
C LEU A 310 -2.42 -19.41 2.10
N TRP A 311 -2.68 -18.15 1.77
CA TRP A 311 -3.73 -17.78 0.81
C TRP A 311 -3.45 -18.36 -0.58
N MET A 312 -2.22 -18.24 -1.08
CA MET A 312 -1.84 -18.83 -2.36
C MET A 312 -1.90 -20.35 -2.34
N ALA A 313 -1.47 -20.99 -1.26
CA ALA A 313 -1.58 -22.43 -1.10
C ALA A 313 -3.04 -22.92 -1.14
N LYS A 314 -3.96 -22.21 -0.45
CA LYS A 314 -5.40 -22.50 -0.46
C LYS A 314 -6.03 -22.32 -1.85
N GLN A 315 -5.64 -21.26 -2.58
CA GLN A 315 -6.13 -21.03 -3.93
C GLN A 315 -5.76 -22.18 -4.88
N ARG A 316 -4.58 -22.75 -4.72
CA ARG A 316 -4.09 -23.85 -5.56
C ARG A 316 -4.73 -25.18 -5.26
N ARG A 317 -4.93 -25.51 -3.97
CA ARG A 317 -5.64 -26.74 -3.58
C ARG A 317 -7.02 -26.82 -4.26
N ARG A 318 -7.71 -25.70 -4.42
CA ARG A 318 -9.00 -25.63 -5.12
C ARG A 318 -8.91 -25.83 -6.63
N LEU A 319 -7.72 -25.75 -7.24
CA LEU A 319 -7.48 -25.92 -8.67
C LEU A 319 -6.93 -27.32 -9.03
N GLY A 320 -6.99 -28.31 -8.10
CA GLY A 320 -6.61 -29.70 -8.35
C GLY A 320 -5.09 -29.96 -8.36
N GLY A 321 -4.27 -29.00 -7.90
CA GLY A 321 -2.80 -29.19 -7.84
C GLY A 321 -2.35 -29.84 -6.55
N GLY A 322 -2.00 -31.13 -6.58
CA GLY A 322 -1.33 -31.82 -5.47
C GLY A 322 -0.02 -31.13 -5.02
N THR A 323 0.40 -31.31 -3.75
CA THR A 323 1.63 -30.77 -3.11
C THR A 323 1.77 -29.23 -3.15
N GLY A 324 0.78 -28.54 -2.55
CA GLY A 324 0.60 -27.11 -2.69
C GLY A 324 1.70 -26.19 -2.14
N LEU A 325 2.42 -26.54 -1.04
CA LEU A 325 3.30 -25.59 -0.36
C LEU A 325 4.60 -25.32 -1.14
N ARG A 326 5.32 -26.38 -1.57
CA ARG A 326 6.59 -26.23 -2.29
C ARG A 326 6.41 -25.52 -3.64
N ARG A 327 5.34 -25.84 -4.38
CA ARG A 327 5.00 -25.15 -5.63
C ARG A 327 4.47 -23.73 -5.39
N SER A 328 3.82 -23.45 -4.27
CA SER A 328 3.40 -22.09 -3.90
C SER A 328 4.59 -21.23 -3.54
N LEU A 329 5.58 -21.75 -2.82
CA LEU A 329 6.83 -21.06 -2.52
C LEU A 329 7.65 -20.79 -3.79
N THR A 330 7.76 -21.76 -4.71
CA THR A 330 8.45 -21.55 -6.01
C THR A 330 7.77 -20.51 -6.88
N LEU A 331 6.45 -20.43 -6.84
CA LEU A 331 5.72 -19.39 -7.56
C LEU A 331 5.82 -18.03 -6.86
N LEU A 332 5.73 -18.00 -5.54
CA LEU A 332 5.98 -16.79 -4.78
C LEU A 332 7.38 -16.26 -5.11
N ALA A 333 8.40 -17.12 -5.08
CA ALA A 333 9.75 -16.78 -5.47
C ALA A 333 9.89 -16.34 -6.94
N ARG A 334 9.14 -16.96 -7.87
CA ARG A 334 9.12 -16.57 -9.27
C ARG A 334 8.41 -15.22 -9.51
N HIS A 335 7.35 -14.93 -8.73
CA HIS A 335 6.58 -13.70 -8.85
C HIS A 335 7.09 -12.60 -7.94
N SER A 336 7.75 -12.92 -6.83
CA SER A 336 8.45 -11.95 -6.00
C SER A 336 9.48 -11.14 -6.79
N ARG A 337 10.10 -11.74 -7.81
CA ARG A 337 10.98 -11.02 -8.75
C ARG A 337 10.26 -9.85 -9.45
N LEU A 338 9.03 -10.07 -9.87
CA LEU A 338 8.22 -9.02 -10.52
C LEU A 338 7.73 -7.97 -9.51
N ILE A 339 7.36 -8.41 -8.29
CA ILE A 339 6.88 -7.54 -7.22
C ILE A 339 8.00 -6.65 -6.72
N PHE A 340 9.17 -7.24 -6.43
CA PHE A 340 10.32 -6.51 -5.91
C PHE A 340 10.86 -5.51 -6.93
N GLY A 341 10.71 -5.79 -8.24
CA GLY A 341 10.94 -4.81 -9.29
C GLY A 341 9.91 -3.70 -9.35
N SER A 342 8.62 -3.97 -9.06
CA SER A 342 7.56 -2.95 -9.07
C SER A 342 7.58 -2.06 -7.83
N ASN A 343 7.98 -2.59 -6.67
CA ASN A 343 7.99 -1.86 -5.40
C ASN A 343 9.26 -0.99 -5.19
N ARG A 344 10.20 -1.01 -6.14
CA ARG A 344 11.47 -0.27 -6.01
C ARG A 344 11.28 1.22 -5.72
N GLY A 345 10.31 1.86 -6.38
CA GLY A 345 9.98 3.27 -6.15
C GLY A 345 9.40 3.51 -4.77
N GLU A 346 8.46 2.66 -4.33
CA GLU A 346 7.88 2.74 -2.99
C GLU A 346 8.95 2.52 -1.89
N ILE A 347 9.84 1.56 -2.07
CA ILE A 347 10.96 1.28 -1.14
C ILE A 347 11.91 2.47 -1.07
N ALA A 348 12.32 3.03 -2.22
CA ALA A 348 13.25 4.14 -2.26
C ALA A 348 12.64 5.43 -1.66
N VAL A 349 11.37 5.69 -1.92
CA VAL A 349 10.68 6.88 -1.40
C VAL A 349 10.40 6.73 0.10
N LEU A 350 9.70 5.69 0.52
CA LEU A 350 9.31 5.53 1.93
C LEU A 350 10.51 5.22 2.82
N GLY A 351 11.36 4.28 2.40
CA GLY A 351 12.56 3.93 3.14
C GLY A 351 13.57 5.07 3.15
N GLY A 352 13.78 5.73 2.01
CA GLY A 352 14.66 6.89 1.91
C GLY A 352 14.19 8.07 2.77
N SER A 353 12.88 8.38 2.79
CA SER A 353 12.33 9.43 3.65
C SER A 353 12.48 9.10 5.13
N ALA A 354 12.26 7.85 5.53
CA ALA A 354 12.46 7.43 6.91
C ALA A 354 13.94 7.46 7.34
N CYS A 355 14.84 7.07 6.44
CA CYS A 355 16.28 7.19 6.62
C CYS A 355 16.69 8.65 6.77
N LEU A 356 16.19 9.53 5.90
CA LEU A 356 16.43 10.98 5.95
C LEU A 356 15.97 11.58 7.28
N GLY A 357 14.79 11.21 7.77
CA GLY A 357 14.29 11.64 9.08
C GLY A 357 15.25 11.26 10.22
N ALA A 358 15.78 10.03 10.20
CA ALA A 358 16.75 9.59 11.21
C ALA A 358 18.09 10.34 11.13
N LEU A 359 18.54 10.71 9.91
CA LEU A 359 19.77 11.49 9.70
C LEU A 359 19.63 12.96 10.12
N ILE A 360 18.44 13.55 9.96
CA ILE A 360 18.18 14.93 10.30
C ILE A 360 18.00 15.12 11.82
N THR A 361 17.40 14.15 12.49
CA THR A 361 17.04 14.26 13.92
C THR A 361 18.19 14.73 14.81
N PRO A 362 19.42 14.20 14.77
CA PRO A 362 20.52 14.65 15.60
C PRO A 362 21.06 16.02 15.21
N LEU A 363 20.85 16.47 13.96
CA LEU A 363 21.32 17.75 13.46
C LEU A 363 20.43 18.92 13.83
N VAL A 364 19.21 18.65 14.31
CA VAL A 364 18.24 19.67 14.74
C VAL A 364 18.48 19.99 16.21
N ASP A 365 18.79 21.24 16.49
CA ASP A 365 18.82 21.72 17.88
C ASP A 365 17.39 21.71 18.44
N GLN A 366 17.15 20.77 19.35
CA GLN A 366 15.84 20.60 19.98
C GLN A 366 15.47 21.79 20.87
N HIS A 367 16.46 22.46 21.49
CA HIS A 367 16.23 23.66 22.31
C HIS A 367 15.80 24.84 21.45
N ALA A 368 16.55 25.14 20.39
CA ALA A 368 16.21 26.22 19.46
C ALA A 368 14.83 25.98 18.80
N LEU A 369 14.52 24.73 18.45
CA LEU A 369 13.21 24.38 17.90
C LEU A 369 12.09 24.58 18.94
N HIS A 370 12.33 24.17 20.18
CA HIS A 370 11.36 24.34 21.26
C HIS A 370 11.09 25.83 21.55
N GLU A 371 12.13 26.65 21.64
CA GLU A 371 12.00 28.11 21.80
C GLU A 371 11.25 28.76 20.64
N LEU A 372 11.54 28.36 19.41
CA LEU A 372 10.83 28.83 18.23
C LEU A 372 9.33 28.49 18.29
N LEU A 373 9.00 27.27 18.69
CA LEU A 373 7.61 26.83 18.85
C LEU A 373 6.89 27.58 19.99
N LEU A 374 7.58 27.87 21.08
CA LEU A 374 7.06 28.71 22.16
C LEU A 374 6.81 30.16 21.69
N ALA A 375 7.78 30.75 20.99
CA ALA A 375 7.70 32.12 20.49
C ALA A 375 6.59 32.32 19.46
N THR A 376 6.29 31.30 18.66
CA THR A 376 5.26 31.33 17.62
C THR A 376 3.87 30.89 18.12
N HIS A 377 3.72 30.54 19.40
CA HIS A 377 2.50 29.94 19.97
C HIS A 377 2.00 28.69 19.24
N LEU A 378 2.85 28.07 18.43
CA LEU A 378 2.56 26.83 17.68
C LEU A 378 2.79 25.61 18.57
N GLN A 379 1.87 25.37 19.50
CA GLN A 379 1.93 24.23 20.42
C GLN A 379 0.75 23.29 20.23
N GLY A 380 0.93 22.02 20.56
CA GLY A 380 -0.11 21.02 20.58
C GLY A 380 -0.87 20.90 19.24
N ALA A 381 -2.18 21.12 19.27
CA ALA A 381 -3.03 20.98 18.09
C ALA A 381 -2.72 22.02 16.99
N ALA A 382 -2.34 23.26 17.38
CA ALA A 382 -2.00 24.31 16.41
C ALA A 382 -0.77 23.95 15.58
N MET A 383 0.26 23.38 16.23
CA MET A 383 1.46 22.88 15.54
C MET A 383 1.12 21.74 14.58
N ALA A 384 0.29 20.79 15.02
CA ALA A 384 -0.14 19.68 14.15
C ALA A 384 -0.90 20.19 12.92
N VAL A 385 -1.81 21.15 13.09
CA VAL A 385 -2.55 21.76 11.99
C VAL A 385 -1.61 22.53 11.05
N ALA A 386 -0.68 23.32 11.57
CA ALA A 386 0.29 24.05 10.76
C ALA A 386 1.19 23.10 9.95
N ALA A 387 1.68 22.01 10.57
CA ALA A 387 2.46 20.99 9.89
C ALA A 387 1.65 20.29 8.78
N MET A 388 0.38 19.96 9.05
CA MET A 388 -0.51 19.37 8.03
C MET A 388 -0.75 20.32 6.86
N LEU A 389 -1.00 21.61 7.12
CA LEU A 389 -1.20 22.62 6.07
C LEU A 389 0.09 22.81 5.24
N LEU A 390 1.25 22.81 5.88
CA LEU A 390 2.54 22.86 5.20
C LEU A 390 2.72 21.65 4.27
N VAL A 391 2.48 20.44 4.76
CA VAL A 391 2.60 19.21 3.97
C VAL A 391 1.62 19.21 2.79
N VAL A 392 0.37 19.61 3.02
CA VAL A 392 -0.64 19.73 1.95
C VAL A 392 -0.23 20.80 0.94
N GLY A 393 0.28 21.96 1.39
CA GLY A 393 0.78 23.03 0.53
C GLY A 393 1.95 22.56 -0.35
N LEU A 394 2.94 21.88 0.24
CA LEU A 394 4.07 21.30 -0.48
C LEU A 394 3.61 20.24 -1.49
N ALA A 395 2.60 19.44 -1.14
CA ALA A 395 2.01 18.47 -2.05
C ALA A 395 1.35 19.12 -3.28
N GLN A 396 0.70 20.28 -3.11
CA GLN A 396 0.09 21.03 -4.22
C GLN A 396 1.13 21.61 -5.19
N VAL A 397 2.32 21.94 -4.73
CA VAL A 397 3.43 22.44 -5.55
C VAL A 397 4.15 21.33 -6.34
N GLY A 398 3.63 20.11 -6.30
CA GLY A 398 4.18 18.98 -7.05
C GLY A 398 5.31 18.24 -6.33
N LEU A 399 5.54 18.55 -5.06
CA LEU A 399 6.47 17.80 -4.20
C LEU A 399 5.87 16.50 -3.66
N ASN A 400 4.68 16.11 -4.15
CA ASN A 400 4.02 14.88 -3.75
C ASN A 400 4.56 13.69 -4.55
N PRO A 401 5.30 12.77 -3.91
CA PRO A 401 5.89 11.62 -4.58
C PRO A 401 4.88 10.61 -5.14
N ILE A 402 3.60 10.71 -4.76
CA ILE A 402 2.57 9.73 -5.11
C ILE A 402 1.83 10.10 -6.41
N VAL A 403 1.84 11.36 -6.81
CA VAL A 403 1.06 11.87 -7.96
C VAL A 403 1.85 11.83 -9.29
N SER A 404 3.15 11.61 -9.26
CA SER A 404 4.01 11.61 -10.45
C SER A 404 4.35 10.21 -11.00
N VAL A 405 3.50 9.20 -10.73
CA VAL A 405 3.64 7.85 -11.31
C VAL A 405 2.57 7.59 -12.36
#